data_65abbb6fd3bb51106a2e7892292fba47
#
_entry.id   65abbb6fd3bb51106a2e7892292fba47
#
_cell.length_a   1.000
_cell.length_b   1.000
_cell.length_c   1.000
_cell.angle_alpha   90.00
_cell.angle_beta   90.00
_cell.angle_gamma   90.00
#
_symmetry.space_group_name_H-M   'P 1'
#
loop_
_entity.id
_entity.type
_entity.pdbx_description
1 polymer ?
#
loop_
_entity_poly.entity_id
_entity_poly.type
_entity_poly.pdbx_seq_one_letter_code
_entity_poly.pdbx_strand_id
1 'polypeptide(L)'
;MVSLKDIAQRCGVSTATVSKALHDQKDIGAETKNRIKKIAKEMGYLPNAAARVLKTKESNNIGVLYFDEAAMGLTHEYFAGVLNGIKAQAEMLGYDITFINTSPVGKKLSYLEHCKYRNFDGVVIVCARFQDNEVQELMSSDIPVVTIDYVHYSCSAVCSNNVKCMGELLDYIISMGHKKIAYIHGQDFSSVTRDRLAAYYRALEKHGIDLSLIHISEPTR
;
A
#
# COMPACT_ATOMS: atom_id res chain seq x y z
N MET A 1 14.85 -17.99 23.31
CA MET A 1 14.16 -18.32 22.03
C MET A 1 14.82 -19.57 21.47
N VAL A 2 14.07 -20.60 21.11
CA VAL A 2 14.61 -21.87 20.56
C VAL A 2 15.23 -21.60 19.20
N SER A 3 16.41 -22.12 18.96
CA SER A 3 17.18 -21.98 17.72
C SER A 3 17.18 -23.27 16.88
N LEU A 4 17.58 -23.17 15.61
CA LEU A 4 17.81 -24.35 14.76
C LEU A 4 18.85 -25.29 15.35
N LYS A 5 19.82 -24.75 16.11
CA LYS A 5 20.87 -25.54 16.77
C LYS A 5 20.29 -26.41 17.89
N ASP A 6 19.35 -25.89 18.66
CA ASP A 6 18.70 -26.61 19.75
C ASP A 6 17.85 -27.77 19.20
N ILE A 7 17.13 -27.54 18.09
CA ILE A 7 16.37 -28.59 17.40
C ILE A 7 17.31 -29.65 16.83
N ALA A 8 18.41 -29.23 16.19
CA ALA A 8 19.41 -30.13 15.63
C ALA A 8 19.99 -31.07 16.69
N GLN A 9 20.34 -30.51 17.85
CA GLN A 9 20.84 -31.29 19.01
C GLN A 9 19.77 -32.27 19.51
N ARG A 10 18.51 -31.84 19.64
CA ARG A 10 17.41 -32.70 20.10
C ARG A 10 17.06 -33.82 19.12
N CYS A 11 17.22 -33.58 17.82
CA CYS A 11 16.96 -34.56 16.76
C CYS A 11 18.16 -35.45 16.41
N GLY A 12 19.37 -35.13 16.87
CA GLY A 12 20.60 -35.85 16.49
C GLY A 12 20.98 -35.66 15.01
N VAL A 13 20.70 -34.47 14.42
CA VAL A 13 20.98 -34.16 13.02
C VAL A 13 21.69 -32.81 12.88
N SER A 14 22.20 -32.48 11.70
CA SER A 14 22.80 -31.17 11.45
C SER A 14 21.77 -30.05 11.39
N THR A 15 22.19 -28.80 11.69
CA THR A 15 21.33 -27.60 11.52
C THR A 15 20.88 -27.43 10.08
N ALA A 16 21.70 -27.84 9.11
CA ALA A 16 21.34 -27.84 7.69
C ALA A 16 20.17 -28.80 7.41
N THR A 17 20.20 -30.00 8.00
CA THR A 17 19.12 -30.99 7.89
C THR A 17 17.83 -30.48 8.50
N VAL A 18 17.89 -29.82 9.68
CA VAL A 18 16.73 -29.19 10.31
C VAL A 18 16.15 -28.10 9.41
N SER A 19 17.00 -27.19 8.90
CA SER A 19 16.56 -26.10 7.99
C SER A 19 15.88 -26.67 6.75
N LYS A 20 16.46 -27.69 6.10
CA LYS A 20 15.89 -28.34 4.92
C LYS A 20 14.55 -29.02 5.22
N ALA A 21 14.42 -29.68 6.35
CA ALA A 21 13.20 -30.36 6.78
C ALA A 21 12.06 -29.36 7.05
N LEU A 22 12.36 -28.25 7.72
CA LEU A 22 11.38 -27.19 8.01
C LEU A 22 10.91 -26.44 6.76
N HIS A 23 11.73 -26.42 5.69
CA HIS A 23 11.40 -25.82 4.40
C HIS A 23 10.90 -26.83 3.34
N ASP A 24 10.54 -28.05 3.76
CA ASP A 24 9.99 -29.10 2.90
C ASP A 24 10.89 -29.51 1.70
N GLN A 25 12.20 -29.32 1.79
CA GLN A 25 13.09 -29.67 0.68
C GLN A 25 13.04 -31.17 0.35
N LYS A 26 13.12 -31.49 -0.94
CA LYS A 26 12.87 -32.84 -1.47
C LYS A 26 13.97 -33.88 -1.07
N ASP A 27 15.13 -33.39 -0.72
CA ASP A 27 16.32 -34.24 -0.35
C ASP A 27 16.28 -34.79 1.08
N ILE A 28 15.22 -34.54 1.85
CA ILE A 28 14.99 -35.09 3.19
C ILE A 28 13.79 -36.04 3.14
N GLY A 29 13.94 -37.26 3.64
CA GLY A 29 12.89 -38.26 3.70
C GLY A 29 11.70 -37.81 4.56
N ALA A 30 10.48 -38.22 4.18
CA ALA A 30 9.23 -37.80 4.81
C ALA A 30 9.19 -38.08 6.32
N GLU A 31 9.67 -39.23 6.76
CA GLU A 31 9.72 -39.61 8.18
C GLU A 31 10.59 -38.64 8.99
N THR A 32 11.80 -38.33 8.48
CA THR A 32 12.72 -37.40 9.12
C THR A 32 12.15 -35.99 9.18
N LYS A 33 11.47 -35.52 8.10
CA LYS A 33 10.77 -34.22 8.09
C LYS A 33 9.72 -34.18 9.19
N ASN A 34 8.86 -35.18 9.25
CA ASN A 34 7.75 -35.23 10.21
C ASN A 34 8.28 -35.24 11.66
N ARG A 35 9.32 -36.01 11.93
CA ARG A 35 9.98 -36.03 13.23
C ARG A 35 10.53 -34.65 13.62
N ILE A 36 11.25 -33.99 12.71
CA ILE A 36 11.86 -32.69 12.97
C ILE A 36 10.77 -31.64 13.19
N LYS A 37 9.73 -31.59 12.35
CA LYS A 37 8.60 -30.65 12.49
C LYS A 37 7.86 -30.85 13.82
N LYS A 38 7.65 -32.09 14.24
CA LYS A 38 7.02 -32.40 15.51
C LYS A 38 7.84 -31.87 16.69
N ILE A 39 9.15 -32.17 16.72
CA ILE A 39 10.07 -31.72 17.77
C ILE A 39 10.17 -30.19 17.79
N ALA A 40 10.27 -29.53 16.62
CA ALA A 40 10.28 -28.08 16.52
C ALA A 40 9.00 -27.44 17.12
N LYS A 41 7.84 -28.03 16.85
CA LYS A 41 6.55 -27.60 17.43
C LYS A 41 6.49 -27.80 18.94
N GLU A 42 6.93 -28.95 19.43
CA GLU A 42 6.97 -29.26 20.86
C GLU A 42 7.92 -28.33 21.63
N MET A 43 9.02 -27.90 21.00
CA MET A 43 9.97 -26.96 21.57
C MET A 43 9.50 -25.49 21.45
N GLY A 44 8.37 -25.21 20.80
CA GLY A 44 7.88 -23.87 20.58
C GLY A 44 8.76 -23.06 19.61
N TYR A 45 9.42 -23.72 18.66
CA TYR A 45 10.23 -23.03 17.66
C TYR A 45 9.35 -22.24 16.70
N LEU A 46 9.66 -20.96 16.58
CA LEU A 46 9.11 -20.09 15.54
C LEU A 46 10.23 -19.67 14.59
N PRO A 47 10.06 -19.84 13.27
CA PRO A 47 11.02 -19.35 12.29
C PRO A 47 11.30 -17.85 12.48
N ASN A 48 12.58 -17.50 12.52
CA ASN A 48 12.96 -16.09 12.62
C ASN A 48 12.83 -15.42 11.24
N ALA A 49 11.90 -14.47 11.10
CA ALA A 49 11.67 -13.73 9.88
C ALA A 49 12.95 -13.01 9.37
N ALA A 50 13.73 -12.41 10.27
CA ALA A 50 14.98 -11.75 9.90
C ALA A 50 16.02 -12.73 9.30
N ALA A 51 16.12 -13.95 9.85
CA ALA A 51 17.00 -14.99 9.30
C ALA A 51 16.52 -15.50 7.93
N ARG A 52 15.19 -15.50 7.69
CA ARG A 52 14.61 -15.82 6.39
C ARG A 52 14.97 -14.75 5.36
N VAL A 53 14.79 -13.46 5.67
CA VAL A 53 15.14 -12.34 4.80
C VAL A 53 16.59 -12.41 4.34
N LEU A 54 17.53 -12.73 5.23
CA LEU A 54 18.96 -12.88 4.87
C LEU A 54 19.19 -13.98 3.83
N LYS A 55 18.36 -15.02 3.80
CA LYS A 55 18.49 -16.16 2.88
C LYS A 55 17.72 -15.99 1.59
N THR A 56 16.49 -15.50 1.65
CA THR A 56 15.56 -15.41 0.48
C THR A 56 15.56 -14.03 -0.15
N LYS A 57 16.01 -13.02 0.58
CA LYS A 57 15.88 -11.58 0.26
C LYS A 57 14.42 -11.10 0.21
N GLU A 58 13.47 -11.92 0.65
CA GLU A 58 12.04 -11.61 0.72
C GLU A 58 11.64 -11.38 2.18
N SER A 59 11.05 -10.23 2.47
CA SER A 59 10.59 -9.88 3.81
C SER A 59 9.16 -10.33 4.08
N ASN A 60 8.37 -10.58 3.04
CA ASN A 60 6.92 -10.70 3.05
C ASN A 60 6.27 -9.49 3.75
N ASN A 61 6.77 -8.29 3.45
CA ASN A 61 6.27 -7.07 4.05
C ASN A 61 6.09 -5.99 2.99
N ILE A 62 4.91 -5.38 2.97
CA ILE A 62 4.56 -4.28 2.08
C ILE A 62 4.57 -2.98 2.87
N GLY A 63 5.29 -1.98 2.34
CA GLY A 63 5.25 -0.63 2.87
C GLY A 63 3.97 0.09 2.43
N VAL A 64 3.32 0.79 3.34
CA VAL A 64 2.16 1.64 3.02
C VAL A 64 2.50 3.09 3.37
N LEU A 65 2.60 3.94 2.34
CA LEU A 65 2.76 5.38 2.51
C LEU A 65 1.38 6.03 2.51
N TYR A 66 1.02 6.62 3.64
CA TYR A 66 -0.20 7.37 3.82
C TYR A 66 0.10 8.68 4.55
N PHE A 67 -0.02 9.78 3.84
CA PHE A 67 0.13 11.11 4.38
C PHE A 67 -1.12 11.93 4.05
N ASP A 68 -1.93 12.21 5.06
CA ASP A 68 -3.18 12.98 4.92
C ASP A 68 -2.98 14.42 5.42
N GLU A 69 -3.02 15.37 4.51
CA GLU A 69 -2.90 16.81 4.84
C GLU A 69 -4.07 17.33 5.66
N ALA A 70 -5.25 16.74 5.49
CA ALA A 70 -6.44 17.13 6.24
C ALA A 70 -6.41 16.67 7.69
N ALA A 71 -5.39 15.89 8.08
CA ALA A 71 -5.19 15.34 9.42
C ALA A 71 -6.39 14.51 9.95
N MET A 72 -7.23 13.99 9.06
CA MET A 72 -8.30 13.06 9.42
C MET A 72 -7.76 11.66 9.77
N GLY A 73 -6.51 11.39 9.37
CA GLY A 73 -5.83 10.13 9.63
C GLY A 73 -6.57 8.93 9.02
N LEU A 74 -6.56 7.81 9.73
CA LEU A 74 -7.18 6.57 9.26
C LEU A 74 -8.72 6.57 9.35
N THR A 75 -9.34 7.66 9.80
CA THR A 75 -10.80 7.80 9.87
C THR A 75 -11.42 8.33 8.57
N HIS A 76 -10.62 8.76 7.61
CA HIS A 76 -11.11 9.17 6.29
C HIS A 76 -11.74 7.98 5.57
N GLU A 77 -13.05 8.02 5.36
CA GLU A 77 -13.86 6.86 4.93
C GLU A 77 -13.33 6.19 3.64
N TYR A 78 -13.00 7.00 2.62
CA TYR A 78 -12.44 6.48 1.36
C TYR A 78 -11.11 5.76 1.58
N PHE A 79 -10.16 6.40 2.26
CA PHE A 79 -8.85 5.79 2.49
C PHE A 79 -8.92 4.61 3.45
N ALA A 80 -9.83 4.64 4.44
CA ALA A 80 -10.10 3.50 5.31
C ALA A 80 -10.55 2.28 4.49
N GLY A 81 -11.43 2.48 3.50
CA GLY A 81 -11.86 1.43 2.57
C GLY A 81 -10.71 0.87 1.74
N VAL A 82 -9.86 1.73 1.18
CA VAL A 82 -8.67 1.34 0.42
C VAL A 82 -7.70 0.54 1.29
N LEU A 83 -7.39 1.04 2.49
CA LEU A 83 -6.47 0.37 3.43
C LEU A 83 -7.00 -0.99 3.90
N ASN A 84 -8.31 -1.12 4.11
CA ASN A 84 -8.95 -2.39 4.42
C ASN A 84 -8.79 -3.40 3.27
N GLY A 85 -8.95 -2.96 2.02
CA GLY A 85 -8.72 -3.80 0.84
C GLY A 85 -7.27 -4.27 0.74
N ILE A 86 -6.32 -3.36 0.94
CA ILE A 86 -4.87 -3.68 0.96
C ILE A 86 -4.57 -4.70 2.06
N LYS A 87 -5.07 -4.46 3.29
CA LYS A 87 -4.87 -5.37 4.42
C LYS A 87 -5.42 -6.76 4.14
N ALA A 88 -6.65 -6.87 3.68
CA ALA A 88 -7.30 -8.15 3.41
C ALA A 88 -6.52 -8.96 2.35
N GLN A 89 -6.08 -8.30 1.28
CA GLN A 89 -5.33 -8.96 0.22
C GLN A 89 -3.91 -9.36 0.66
N ALA A 90 -3.21 -8.49 1.41
CA ALA A 90 -1.90 -8.80 1.95
C ALA A 90 -1.95 -10.02 2.89
N GLU A 91 -2.92 -10.04 3.80
CA GLU A 91 -3.14 -11.16 4.73
C GLU A 91 -3.40 -12.49 4.00
N MET A 92 -4.25 -12.46 2.96
CA MET A 92 -4.54 -13.64 2.14
C MET A 92 -3.29 -14.17 1.40
N LEU A 93 -2.38 -13.28 1.00
CA LEU A 93 -1.14 -13.61 0.31
C LEU A 93 0.05 -13.88 1.26
N GLY A 94 -0.15 -13.77 2.57
CA GLY A 94 0.90 -13.99 3.57
C GLY A 94 1.89 -12.85 3.71
N TYR A 95 1.47 -11.62 3.39
CA TYR A 95 2.25 -10.40 3.60
C TYR A 95 1.80 -9.65 4.85
N ASP A 96 2.75 -9.12 5.59
CA ASP A 96 2.52 -8.08 6.58
C ASP A 96 2.44 -6.71 5.89
N ILE A 97 1.81 -5.74 6.54
CA ILE A 97 1.84 -4.33 6.13
C ILE A 97 2.49 -3.48 7.20
N THR A 98 3.30 -2.51 6.77
CA THR A 98 3.96 -1.55 7.66
C THR A 98 3.79 -0.14 7.12
N PHE A 99 3.28 0.79 7.95
CA PHE A 99 3.23 2.20 7.57
C PHE A 99 4.63 2.79 7.48
N ILE A 100 4.89 3.49 6.39
CA ILE A 100 6.14 4.21 6.17
C ILE A 100 6.07 5.54 6.92
N ASN A 101 7.13 5.86 7.65
CA ASN A 101 7.31 7.14 8.32
C ASN A 101 8.76 7.67 8.12
N THR A 102 8.98 8.94 8.41
CA THR A 102 10.27 9.61 8.23
C THR A 102 11.17 9.58 9.47
N SER A 103 10.74 8.94 10.55
CA SER A 103 11.51 8.94 11.80
C SER A 103 11.55 7.55 12.48
N PRO A 104 11.88 6.47 11.77
CA PRO A 104 12.02 5.17 12.40
C PRO A 104 13.23 5.19 13.34
N VAL A 105 13.06 4.64 14.54
CA VAL A 105 14.15 4.50 15.55
C VAL A 105 14.81 5.84 15.92
N GLY A 106 14.07 6.96 15.85
CA GLY A 106 14.58 8.28 16.21
C GLY A 106 15.60 8.90 15.24
N LYS A 107 15.79 8.31 14.06
CA LYS A 107 16.59 8.88 12.97
C LYS A 107 15.68 9.38 11.86
N LYS A 108 15.97 10.58 11.34
CA LYS A 108 15.28 11.06 10.15
C LYS A 108 15.80 10.29 8.94
N LEU A 109 14.92 9.56 8.28
CA LEU A 109 15.21 8.84 7.03
C LEU A 109 14.25 9.35 5.95
N SER A 110 14.68 9.32 4.68
CA SER A 110 13.74 9.49 3.57
C SER A 110 12.80 8.28 3.48
N TYR A 111 11.70 8.41 2.72
CA TYR A 111 10.79 7.29 2.50
C TYR A 111 11.50 6.10 1.87
N LEU A 112 12.37 6.33 0.89
CA LEU A 112 13.16 5.29 0.24
C LEU A 112 14.15 4.62 1.21
N GLU A 113 14.85 5.41 2.03
CA GLU A 113 15.75 4.86 3.05
C GLU A 113 15.01 4.00 4.06
N HIS A 114 13.80 4.41 4.49
CA HIS A 114 12.98 3.60 5.39
C HIS A 114 12.57 2.29 4.73
N CYS A 115 12.16 2.32 3.46
CA CYS A 115 11.81 1.11 2.71
C CYS A 115 12.99 0.14 2.61
N LYS A 116 14.18 0.64 2.30
CA LYS A 116 15.42 -0.16 2.26
C LYS A 116 15.80 -0.70 3.63
N TYR A 117 15.70 0.13 4.67
CA TYR A 117 15.98 -0.28 6.05
C TYR A 117 15.06 -1.43 6.52
N ARG A 118 13.80 -1.41 6.13
CA ARG A 118 12.81 -2.46 6.45
C ARG A 118 12.81 -3.63 5.46
N ASN A 119 13.55 -3.52 4.35
CA ASN A 119 13.53 -4.48 3.25
C ASN A 119 12.12 -4.77 2.74
N PHE A 120 11.32 -3.73 2.46
CA PHE A 120 9.99 -3.95 1.89
C PHE A 120 10.08 -4.59 0.50
N ASP A 121 9.25 -5.60 0.23
CA ASP A 121 9.17 -6.27 -1.06
C ASP A 121 8.43 -5.41 -2.10
N GLY A 122 7.65 -4.44 -1.64
CA GLY A 122 6.95 -3.46 -2.45
C GLY A 122 6.31 -2.37 -1.59
N VAL A 123 5.81 -1.34 -2.24
CA VAL A 123 5.20 -0.19 -1.58
C VAL A 123 3.87 0.16 -2.24
N VAL A 124 2.86 0.49 -1.43
CA VAL A 124 1.63 1.14 -1.88
C VAL A 124 1.61 2.57 -1.36
N ILE A 125 1.52 3.55 -2.26
CA ILE A 125 1.33 4.96 -1.92
C ILE A 125 -0.16 5.26 -2.03
N VAL A 126 -0.83 5.31 -0.88
CA VAL A 126 -2.29 5.51 -0.80
C VAL A 126 -2.65 6.98 -0.88
N CYS A 127 -1.90 7.83 -0.17
CA CYS A 127 -2.04 9.28 -0.19
C CYS A 127 -0.69 9.91 0.14
N ALA A 128 -0.26 10.89 -0.63
CA ALA A 128 0.97 11.63 -0.41
C ALA A 128 0.96 12.96 -1.18
N ARG A 129 1.90 13.84 -0.82
CA ARG A 129 2.27 14.97 -1.69
C ARG A 129 3.12 14.45 -2.83
N PHE A 130 2.49 13.99 -3.90
CA PHE A 130 3.19 13.36 -5.02
C PHE A 130 4.26 14.22 -5.69
N GLN A 131 4.23 15.53 -5.48
CA GLN A 131 5.25 16.47 -6.01
C GLN A 131 6.49 16.58 -5.11
N ASP A 132 6.45 16.05 -3.89
CA ASP A 132 7.60 16.10 -2.98
C ASP A 132 8.74 15.22 -3.50
N ASN A 133 9.97 15.72 -3.40
CA ASN A 133 11.14 15.04 -3.91
C ASN A 133 11.33 13.63 -3.31
N GLU A 134 11.05 13.46 -2.01
CA GLU A 134 11.18 12.15 -1.34
C GLU A 134 10.17 11.12 -1.90
N VAL A 135 8.96 11.57 -2.28
CA VAL A 135 7.94 10.70 -2.91
C VAL A 135 8.34 10.35 -4.34
N GLN A 136 8.86 11.33 -5.10
CA GLN A 136 9.36 11.14 -6.47
C GLN A 136 10.55 10.18 -6.49
N GLU A 137 11.48 10.30 -5.53
CA GLU A 137 12.61 9.40 -5.36
C GLU A 137 12.14 7.95 -5.11
N LEU A 138 11.16 7.77 -4.22
CA LEU A 138 10.58 6.45 -3.95
C LEU A 138 9.91 5.85 -5.19
N MET A 139 9.08 6.63 -5.91
CA MET A 139 8.41 6.16 -7.12
C MET A 139 9.37 5.79 -8.26
N SER A 140 10.52 6.44 -8.31
CA SER A 140 11.55 6.22 -9.33
C SER A 140 12.61 5.19 -8.93
N SER A 141 12.46 4.58 -7.75
CA SER A 141 13.40 3.57 -7.23
C SER A 141 13.20 2.20 -7.89
N ASP A 142 14.07 1.27 -7.55
CA ASP A 142 14.00 -0.15 -7.94
C ASP A 142 12.99 -0.98 -7.11
N ILE A 143 12.40 -0.39 -6.06
CA ILE A 143 11.36 -1.04 -5.27
C ILE A 143 10.04 -1.01 -6.07
N PRO A 144 9.31 -2.13 -6.20
CA PRO A 144 7.99 -2.14 -6.82
C PRO A 144 7.02 -1.19 -6.10
N VAL A 145 6.49 -0.19 -6.82
CA VAL A 145 5.57 0.80 -6.27
C VAL A 145 4.23 0.77 -6.99
N VAL A 146 3.16 0.85 -6.22
CA VAL A 146 1.79 1.08 -6.72
C VAL A 146 1.24 2.34 -6.08
N THR A 147 0.65 3.21 -6.89
CA THR A 147 -0.01 4.45 -6.42
C THR A 147 -1.53 4.33 -6.50
N ILE A 148 -2.24 5.02 -5.62
CA ILE A 148 -3.69 5.15 -5.67
C ILE A 148 -4.07 6.54 -6.19
N ASP A 149 -4.90 6.56 -7.23
CA ASP A 149 -5.42 7.79 -7.88
C ASP A 149 -4.33 8.79 -8.35
N TYR A 150 -3.12 8.29 -8.60
CA TYR A 150 -2.04 9.09 -9.16
C TYR A 150 -1.24 8.29 -10.19
N VAL A 151 -1.11 8.79 -11.41
CA VAL A 151 -0.37 8.11 -12.49
C VAL A 151 1.04 8.68 -12.56
N HIS A 152 2.03 7.77 -12.51
CA HIS A 152 3.43 8.10 -12.71
C HIS A 152 4.07 7.10 -13.69
N TYR A 153 5.01 7.56 -14.52
CA TYR A 153 5.58 6.77 -15.62
C TYR A 153 6.41 5.55 -15.17
N SER A 154 6.95 5.58 -13.94
CA SER A 154 7.86 4.53 -13.43
C SER A 154 7.17 3.50 -12.54
N CYS A 155 5.89 3.65 -12.21
CA CYS A 155 5.19 2.73 -11.32
C CYS A 155 3.76 2.44 -11.79
N SER A 156 3.18 1.36 -11.25
CA SER A 156 1.78 1.02 -11.52
C SER A 156 0.83 1.93 -10.74
N ALA A 157 -0.36 2.18 -11.30
CA ALA A 157 -1.39 2.97 -10.64
C ALA A 157 -2.73 2.24 -10.64
N VAL A 158 -3.48 2.38 -9.56
CA VAL A 158 -4.89 2.01 -9.47
C VAL A 158 -5.69 3.29 -9.31
N CYS A 159 -6.49 3.61 -10.31
CA CYS A 159 -7.20 4.89 -10.39
C CYS A 159 -8.70 4.69 -10.50
N SER A 160 -9.45 5.55 -9.83
CA SER A 160 -10.87 5.74 -10.06
C SER A 160 -11.08 6.41 -11.43
N ASN A 161 -12.12 6.02 -12.16
CA ASN A 161 -12.48 6.72 -13.39
C ASN A 161 -13.24 8.01 -13.06
N ASN A 162 -12.50 9.00 -12.56
CA ASN A 162 -13.04 10.26 -12.05
C ASN A 162 -13.84 11.04 -13.11
N VAL A 163 -13.38 11.03 -14.37
CA VAL A 163 -14.06 11.70 -15.47
C VAL A 163 -15.43 11.07 -15.75
N LYS A 164 -15.46 9.74 -15.87
CA LYS A 164 -16.70 9.00 -16.14
C LYS A 164 -17.70 9.15 -14.99
N CYS A 165 -17.25 8.88 -13.76
CA CYS A 165 -18.11 8.92 -12.58
C CYS A 165 -18.72 10.32 -12.36
N MET A 166 -17.92 11.40 -12.54
CA MET A 166 -18.43 12.77 -12.42
C MET A 166 -19.41 13.11 -13.53
N GLY A 167 -19.14 12.67 -14.77
CA GLY A 167 -20.05 12.85 -15.90
C GLY A 167 -21.41 12.17 -15.65
N GLU A 168 -21.39 10.90 -15.24
CA GLU A 168 -22.62 10.13 -14.93
C GLU A 168 -23.43 10.75 -13.77
N LEU A 169 -22.73 11.23 -12.72
CA LEU A 169 -23.38 11.94 -11.62
C LEU A 169 -24.10 13.19 -12.08
N LEU A 170 -23.45 13.99 -12.92
CA LEU A 170 -24.04 15.22 -13.43
C LEU A 170 -25.19 14.96 -14.43
N ASP A 171 -25.03 13.98 -15.32
CA ASP A 171 -26.11 13.55 -16.20
C ASP A 171 -27.34 13.12 -15.37
N TYR A 172 -27.13 12.42 -14.26
CA TYR A 172 -28.22 12.03 -13.34
C TYR A 172 -28.87 13.26 -12.69
N ILE A 173 -28.08 14.18 -12.09
CA ILE A 173 -28.59 15.39 -11.45
C ILE A 173 -29.42 16.25 -12.43
N ILE A 174 -28.91 16.40 -13.67
CA ILE A 174 -29.58 17.17 -14.72
C ILE A 174 -30.86 16.46 -15.17
N SER A 175 -30.88 15.14 -15.28
CA SER A 175 -32.08 14.37 -15.62
C SER A 175 -33.21 14.54 -14.59
N MET A 176 -32.86 14.85 -13.34
CA MET A 176 -33.81 15.18 -12.27
C MET A 176 -34.36 16.62 -12.36
N GLY A 177 -33.96 17.38 -13.39
CA GLY A 177 -34.45 18.73 -13.66
C GLY A 177 -33.65 19.86 -13.01
N HIS A 178 -32.53 19.55 -12.35
CA HIS A 178 -31.69 20.57 -11.73
C HIS A 178 -30.86 21.31 -12.79
N LYS A 179 -30.93 22.63 -12.79
CA LYS A 179 -30.20 23.53 -13.72
C LYS A 179 -29.21 24.45 -13.02
N LYS A 180 -29.26 24.54 -11.69
CA LYS A 180 -28.33 25.36 -10.89
C LYS A 180 -27.56 24.38 -10.01
N ILE A 181 -26.36 24.01 -10.45
CA ILE A 181 -25.54 22.99 -9.82
C ILE A 181 -24.24 23.64 -9.35
N ALA A 182 -23.98 23.61 -8.05
CA ALA A 182 -22.71 24.02 -7.48
C ALA A 182 -21.82 22.79 -7.23
N TYR A 183 -20.53 22.93 -7.44
CA TYR A 183 -19.54 21.89 -7.13
C TYR A 183 -18.48 22.44 -6.18
N ILE A 184 -18.40 21.83 -4.98
CA ILE A 184 -17.34 22.08 -4.01
C ILE A 184 -16.27 21.03 -4.26
N HIS A 185 -15.07 21.45 -4.59
CA HIS A 185 -13.98 20.55 -4.94
C HIS A 185 -12.80 20.61 -3.95
N GLY A 186 -11.92 19.62 -4.01
CA GLY A 186 -10.69 19.58 -3.23
C GLY A 186 -9.60 20.50 -3.81
N GLN A 187 -8.35 20.23 -3.42
CA GLN A 187 -7.20 21.07 -3.80
C GLN A 187 -6.91 21.01 -5.31
N ASP A 188 -6.61 22.13 -5.92
CA ASP A 188 -6.43 22.28 -7.38
C ASP A 188 -5.23 21.51 -7.94
N PHE A 189 -4.21 21.25 -7.12
CA PHE A 189 -3.06 20.46 -7.54
C PHE A 189 -3.33 18.94 -7.62
N SER A 190 -4.45 18.47 -7.07
CA SER A 190 -4.84 17.06 -7.14
C SER A 190 -5.27 16.69 -8.56
N SER A 191 -4.72 15.60 -9.11
CA SER A 191 -5.16 15.02 -10.39
C SER A 191 -6.64 14.64 -10.37
N VAL A 192 -7.11 14.06 -9.27
CA VAL A 192 -8.51 13.70 -9.04
C VAL A 192 -9.43 14.92 -9.12
N THR A 193 -9.05 16.03 -8.47
CA THR A 193 -9.81 17.29 -8.53
C THR A 193 -9.87 17.83 -9.94
N ARG A 194 -8.76 17.87 -10.66
CA ARG A 194 -8.71 18.36 -12.05
C ARG A 194 -9.59 17.54 -12.99
N ASP A 195 -9.53 16.21 -12.88
CA ASP A 195 -10.33 15.30 -13.71
C ASP A 195 -11.83 15.49 -13.47
N ARG A 196 -12.22 15.56 -12.20
CA ARG A 196 -13.63 15.81 -11.81
C ARG A 196 -14.11 17.18 -12.23
N LEU A 197 -13.29 18.21 -12.06
CA LEU A 197 -13.62 19.57 -12.46
C LEU A 197 -13.76 19.68 -13.98
N ALA A 198 -12.86 19.07 -14.75
CA ALA A 198 -12.96 19.03 -16.21
C ALA A 198 -14.22 18.29 -16.68
N ALA A 199 -14.59 17.19 -16.02
CA ALA A 199 -15.83 16.48 -16.31
C ALA A 199 -17.08 17.27 -15.95
N TYR A 200 -17.03 18.02 -14.84
CA TYR A 200 -18.11 18.93 -14.43
C TYR A 200 -18.39 19.98 -15.51
N TYR A 201 -17.36 20.68 -15.98
CA TYR A 201 -17.53 21.70 -17.04
C TYR A 201 -18.07 21.10 -18.34
N ARG A 202 -17.53 19.96 -18.77
CA ARG A 202 -17.99 19.28 -20.00
C ARG A 202 -19.45 18.85 -19.90
N ALA A 203 -19.91 18.39 -18.75
CA ALA A 203 -21.30 17.98 -18.57
C ALA A 203 -22.26 19.20 -18.62
N LEU A 204 -21.92 20.33 -17.99
CA LEU A 204 -22.71 21.53 -18.06
C LEU A 204 -22.80 22.08 -19.51
N GLU A 205 -21.67 22.13 -20.21
CA GLU A 205 -21.61 22.55 -21.61
C GLU A 205 -22.49 21.66 -22.51
N LYS A 206 -22.35 20.32 -22.36
CA LYS A 206 -23.16 19.33 -23.10
C LYS A 206 -24.65 19.55 -22.95
N HIS A 207 -25.10 19.99 -21.79
CA HIS A 207 -26.53 20.24 -21.48
C HIS A 207 -26.95 21.70 -21.60
N GLY A 208 -26.11 22.61 -22.11
CA GLY A 208 -26.43 24.02 -22.28
C GLY A 208 -26.74 24.74 -20.98
N ILE A 209 -26.09 24.34 -19.88
CA ILE A 209 -26.27 24.98 -18.59
C ILE A 209 -25.12 25.96 -18.39
N ASP A 210 -25.50 27.26 -18.22
CA ASP A 210 -24.52 28.29 -17.95
C ASP A 210 -23.82 28.07 -16.62
N LEU A 211 -22.49 28.25 -16.63
CA LEU A 211 -21.68 28.27 -15.43
C LEU A 211 -22.16 29.34 -14.48
N SER A 212 -22.85 28.98 -13.41
CA SER A 212 -23.08 29.94 -12.34
C SER A 212 -21.76 30.27 -11.68
N LEU A 213 -21.33 31.52 -11.74
CA LEU A 213 -20.01 32.05 -11.33
C LEU A 213 -19.76 32.03 -9.81
N ILE A 214 -20.22 31.01 -9.10
CA ILE A 214 -19.88 30.83 -7.68
C ILE A 214 -18.83 29.71 -7.58
N HIS A 215 -17.59 30.07 -7.87
CA HIS A 215 -16.45 29.25 -7.48
C HIS A 215 -16.10 29.62 -6.04
N ILE A 216 -16.49 28.77 -5.10
CA ILE A 216 -16.00 28.81 -3.73
C ILE A 216 -14.92 27.74 -3.64
N SER A 217 -13.66 28.13 -3.79
CA SER A 217 -12.54 27.34 -3.34
C SER A 217 -12.44 27.51 -1.83
N GLU A 218 -12.34 26.43 -1.06
CA GLU A 218 -12.03 26.57 0.36
C GLU A 218 -10.67 27.25 0.53
N PRO A 219 -10.59 28.34 1.32
CA PRO A 219 -9.29 28.92 1.64
C PRO A 219 -8.50 27.89 2.46
N THR A 220 -7.35 27.50 1.95
CA THR A 220 -6.36 26.72 2.71
C THR A 220 -6.00 27.52 3.97
N ARG A 221 -6.36 27.00 5.14
CA ARG A 221 -5.85 27.47 6.43
C ARG A 221 -4.51 26.83 6.73
#